data_1921ca274a1a785e35a76ec9b5ed6416
#
_entry.id   1921ca274a1a785e35a76ec9b5ed6416
#
_cell.length_a   1.000
_cell.length_b   1.000
_cell.length_c   1.000
_cell.angle_alpha   90.00
_cell.angle_beta   90.00
_cell.angle_gamma   90.00
#
_symmetry.space_group_name_H-M   'P 1'
#
loop_
_entity.id
_entity.type
_entity.pdbx_description
1 polymer ?
#
loop_
_entity_poly.entity_id
_entity_poly.type
_entity_poly.pdbx_seq_one_letter_code
_entity_poly.pdbx_strand_id
1 'polypeptide(L)'
;MAIMILENFAGFLKAKVEAEGGPGLSRMLPILFFAVLVGCALSHESIAMGATETTPAVDPGYRLGDGDVMLVSVWKDEQLTKEVVVRPDGMFSFPLVGDIQAEDRTIEEVRIDLAKRLTKYIPNPIVSVAVMKVLSNKVYVVGRVNKPGEYMIGHYTDVLQALSLAGGLTPFAGENDIKVIRRSKGQQQTFPFRYGDLRKGQGLEQNILLQRGDVVMVP
;
A
#
# COMPACT_ATOMS: atom_id res chain seq x y z
N MET A 1 15.65 -30.47 -7.28
CA MET A 1 16.06 -30.27 -8.66
C MET A 1 17.59 -30.34 -8.84
N ALA A 2 18.42 -29.84 -7.93
CA ALA A 2 19.89 -29.91 -7.99
C ALA A 2 20.48 -31.33 -7.90
N ILE A 3 19.87 -32.24 -7.12
CA ILE A 3 20.36 -33.61 -6.92
C ILE A 3 20.25 -34.46 -8.18
N MET A 4 19.20 -34.30 -8.98
CA MET A 4 18.98 -35.01 -10.24
C MET A 4 19.98 -34.61 -11.34
N ILE A 5 20.50 -33.39 -11.28
CA ILE A 5 21.50 -32.88 -12.26
C ILE A 5 22.88 -33.44 -11.91
N LEU A 6 23.21 -33.61 -10.63
CA LEU A 6 24.45 -34.17 -10.16
C LEU A 6 24.58 -35.68 -10.50
N GLU A 7 23.51 -36.46 -10.38
CA GLU A 7 23.52 -37.88 -10.72
C GLU A 7 23.73 -38.13 -12.23
N ASN A 8 23.09 -37.31 -13.07
CA ASN A 8 23.27 -37.39 -14.52
C ASN A 8 24.69 -36.97 -14.95
N PHE A 9 25.29 -36.00 -14.27
CA PHE A 9 26.67 -35.54 -14.58
C PHE A 9 27.74 -36.56 -14.14
N ALA A 10 27.53 -37.22 -13.00
CA ALA A 10 28.38 -38.28 -12.51
C ALA A 10 28.37 -39.52 -13.43
N GLY A 11 27.16 -39.85 -13.95
CA GLY A 11 27.01 -40.95 -14.92
C GLY A 11 27.72 -40.67 -16.27
N PHE A 12 27.67 -39.44 -16.77
CA PHE A 12 28.32 -39.03 -17.99
C PHE A 12 29.83 -39.04 -17.88
N LEU A 13 30.41 -38.58 -16.76
CA LEU A 13 31.85 -38.62 -16.48
C LEU A 13 32.38 -40.05 -16.36
N LYS A 14 31.63 -40.96 -15.71
CA LYS A 14 32.00 -42.36 -15.57
C LYS A 14 32.05 -43.07 -16.93
N ALA A 15 31.08 -42.84 -17.80
CA ALA A 15 31.06 -43.42 -19.16
C ALA A 15 32.22 -42.90 -20.05
N LYS A 16 32.61 -41.65 -19.89
CA LYS A 16 33.72 -41.05 -20.67
C LYS A 16 35.10 -41.56 -20.22
N VAL A 17 35.27 -41.82 -18.91
CA VAL A 17 36.53 -42.38 -18.36
C VAL A 17 36.73 -43.83 -18.74
N GLU A 18 35.66 -44.64 -18.87
CA GLU A 18 35.73 -46.03 -19.32
C GLU A 18 36.03 -46.16 -20.81
N ALA A 19 35.72 -45.14 -21.62
CA ALA A 19 35.99 -45.15 -23.07
C ALA A 19 37.43 -44.79 -23.47
N GLU A 20 38.19 -44.10 -22.59
CA GLU A 20 39.58 -43.65 -22.87
C GLU A 20 40.62 -44.31 -21.96
N GLY A 21 40.31 -45.47 -21.36
CA GLY A 21 41.06 -46.09 -20.30
C GLY A 21 42.38 -46.69 -20.65
N GLY A 22 43.47 -46.05 -20.20
CA GLY A 22 44.78 -46.63 -19.98
C GLY A 22 44.98 -47.03 -18.51
N PRO A 23 45.80 -48.03 -18.15
CA PRO A 23 45.91 -48.68 -16.85
C PRO A 23 46.43 -47.81 -15.66
N GLY A 24 46.75 -46.55 -15.92
CA GLY A 24 47.30 -45.66 -14.88
C GLY A 24 46.30 -44.71 -14.21
N LEU A 25 45.12 -44.51 -14.79
CA LEU A 25 44.16 -43.47 -14.34
C LEU A 25 43.20 -43.95 -13.25
N SER A 26 43.03 -45.27 -13.11
CA SER A 26 42.05 -45.83 -12.13
C SER A 26 42.48 -45.65 -10.66
N ARG A 27 43.76 -45.43 -10.39
CA ARG A 27 44.27 -45.23 -9.02
C ARG A 27 44.21 -43.78 -8.52
N MET A 28 44.07 -42.80 -9.42
CA MET A 28 43.96 -41.39 -9.05
C MET A 28 42.48 -40.88 -8.91
N LEU A 29 41.57 -41.69 -9.42
CA LEU A 29 40.13 -41.31 -9.40
C LEU A 29 39.54 -41.07 -7.99
N PRO A 30 39.86 -41.88 -6.95
CA PRO A 30 39.32 -41.63 -5.61
C PRO A 30 39.92 -40.39 -4.95
N ILE A 31 41.14 -39.99 -5.31
CA ILE A 31 41.76 -38.80 -4.70
C ILE A 31 41.19 -37.52 -5.30
N LEU A 32 40.87 -37.49 -6.59
CA LEU A 32 40.21 -36.35 -7.24
C LEU A 32 38.74 -36.18 -6.78
N PHE A 33 38.05 -37.28 -6.52
CA PHE A 33 36.67 -37.24 -6.00
C PHE A 33 36.61 -36.71 -4.58
N PHE A 34 37.62 -37.03 -3.74
CA PHE A 34 37.69 -36.54 -2.36
C PHE A 34 38.04 -35.04 -2.32
N ALA A 35 38.91 -34.55 -3.24
CA ALA A 35 39.23 -33.13 -3.31
C ALA A 35 38.06 -32.24 -3.76
N VAL A 36 37.17 -32.71 -4.65
CA VAL A 36 35.97 -31.98 -5.09
C VAL A 36 34.90 -31.97 -4.00
N LEU A 37 34.78 -33.06 -3.21
CA LEU A 37 33.84 -33.12 -2.09
C LEU A 37 34.24 -32.22 -0.90
N VAL A 38 35.55 -32.12 -0.62
CA VAL A 38 36.06 -31.26 0.45
C VAL A 38 36.01 -29.78 0.04
N GLY A 39 36.25 -29.46 -1.24
CA GLY A 39 36.13 -28.09 -1.77
C GLY A 39 34.68 -27.53 -1.72
N CYS A 40 33.68 -28.39 -1.89
CA CYS A 40 32.25 -27.97 -1.81
C CYS A 40 31.77 -27.76 -0.38
N ALA A 41 32.45 -28.33 0.63
CA ALA A 41 32.04 -28.18 2.05
C ALA A 41 32.58 -26.90 2.70
N LEU A 42 33.55 -26.19 2.07
CA LEU A 42 34.19 -25.00 2.63
C LEU A 42 33.66 -23.67 2.06
N SER A 43 32.75 -23.70 1.07
CA SER A 43 32.16 -22.51 0.46
C SER A 43 30.71 -22.26 0.87
N HIS A 44 30.32 -22.66 2.08
CA HIS A 44 29.12 -22.13 2.73
C HIS A 44 29.48 -20.84 3.47
N GLU A 45 29.97 -19.84 2.76
CA GLU A 45 29.77 -18.46 3.20
C GLU A 45 28.27 -18.18 3.10
N SER A 46 27.61 -18.26 4.25
CA SER A 46 26.27 -17.73 4.45
C SER A 46 26.34 -16.23 4.15
N ILE A 47 26.03 -15.84 2.90
CA ILE A 47 25.59 -14.49 2.64
C ILE A 47 24.22 -14.39 3.34
N ALA A 48 24.28 -14.04 4.63
CA ALA A 48 23.17 -13.47 5.33
C ALA A 48 22.92 -12.10 4.68
N MET A 49 22.33 -12.10 3.49
CA MET A 49 21.68 -10.95 2.94
C MET A 49 20.48 -10.71 3.86
N GLY A 50 20.69 -9.82 4.83
CA GLY A 50 19.61 -9.23 5.60
C GLY A 50 18.66 -8.54 4.62
N ALA A 51 17.82 -9.32 3.98
CA ALA A 51 16.55 -8.81 3.50
C ALA A 51 15.83 -8.36 4.77
N THR A 52 15.98 -7.08 5.10
CA THR A 52 14.98 -6.40 5.89
C THR A 52 13.70 -6.60 5.05
N GLU A 53 12.94 -7.64 5.37
CA GLU A 53 11.54 -7.71 4.99
C GLU A 53 10.94 -6.44 5.58
N THR A 54 10.95 -5.38 4.78
CA THR A 54 10.01 -4.28 4.99
C THR A 54 8.67 -4.94 4.77
N THR A 55 8.11 -5.48 5.85
CA THR A 55 6.68 -5.83 5.90
C THR A 55 6.00 -4.60 5.33
N PRO A 56 5.33 -4.68 4.16
CA PRO A 56 4.63 -3.54 3.64
C PRO A 56 3.75 -3.08 4.78
N ALA A 57 3.92 -1.81 5.20
CA ALA A 57 3.11 -1.23 6.26
C ALA A 57 1.67 -1.55 5.85
N VAL A 58 1.00 -2.38 6.65
CA VAL A 58 -0.39 -2.74 6.39
C VAL A 58 -1.09 -1.40 6.33
N ASP A 59 -1.55 -1.09 5.12
CA ASP A 59 -2.34 0.10 4.89
C ASP A 59 -3.42 0.15 5.96
N PRO A 60 -3.48 1.20 6.78
CA PRO A 60 -4.43 1.28 7.90
C PRO A 60 -5.89 1.21 7.44
N GLY A 61 -6.14 0.99 6.15
CA GLY A 61 -7.46 0.95 5.56
C GLY A 61 -8.06 2.35 5.44
N TYR A 62 -9.18 2.42 4.75
CA TYR A 62 -9.93 3.65 4.59
C TYR A 62 -10.37 4.21 5.96
N ARG A 63 -10.14 5.49 6.19
CA ARG A 63 -10.60 6.22 7.36
C ARG A 63 -11.77 7.11 6.97
N LEU A 64 -12.85 6.98 7.72
CA LEU A 64 -14.07 7.75 7.52
C LEU A 64 -13.80 9.26 7.68
N GLY A 65 -14.53 10.06 6.92
CA GLY A 65 -14.47 11.50 7.00
C GLY A 65 -15.86 12.15 6.88
N ASP A 66 -15.89 13.44 7.04
CA ASP A 66 -17.11 14.23 6.95
C ASP A 66 -17.79 14.09 5.58
N GLY A 67 -19.10 13.90 5.60
CA GLY A 67 -19.90 13.68 4.40
C GLY A 67 -20.00 12.24 3.94
N ASP A 68 -19.17 11.32 4.44
CA ASP A 68 -19.27 9.90 4.07
C ASP A 68 -20.61 9.30 4.50
N VAL A 69 -21.13 8.43 3.65
CA VAL A 69 -22.41 7.78 3.89
C VAL A 69 -22.19 6.31 4.16
N MET A 70 -22.67 5.83 5.28
CA MET A 70 -22.58 4.43 5.70
C MET A 70 -23.96 3.81 5.85
N LEU A 71 -24.08 2.54 5.52
CA LEU A 71 -25.19 1.70 5.92
C LEU A 71 -24.77 0.90 7.15
N VAL A 72 -25.48 1.13 8.25
CA VAL A 72 -25.35 0.33 9.46
C VAL A 72 -26.53 -0.62 9.52
N SER A 73 -26.28 -1.90 9.74
CA SER A 73 -27.33 -2.90 9.92
C SER A 73 -27.07 -3.75 11.16
N VAL A 74 -28.14 -4.07 11.89
CA VAL A 74 -28.12 -4.96 13.03
C VAL A 74 -28.92 -6.21 12.67
N TRP A 75 -28.29 -7.39 12.82
CA TRP A 75 -28.91 -8.66 12.46
C TRP A 75 -30.24 -8.88 13.18
N LYS A 76 -31.28 -9.24 12.41
CA LYS A 76 -32.67 -9.46 12.87
C LYS A 76 -33.38 -8.22 13.40
N ASP A 77 -32.87 -7.01 13.15
CA ASP A 77 -33.52 -5.77 13.54
C ASP A 77 -33.53 -4.76 12.36
N GLU A 78 -34.64 -4.77 11.61
CA GLU A 78 -34.82 -3.87 10.47
C GLU A 78 -34.95 -2.40 10.90
N GLN A 79 -35.43 -2.13 12.12
CA GLN A 79 -35.57 -0.77 12.63
C GLN A 79 -34.22 -0.12 12.91
N LEU A 80 -33.18 -0.95 13.15
CA LEU A 80 -31.79 -0.55 13.34
C LEU A 80 -30.96 -0.69 12.05
N THR A 81 -31.59 -0.94 10.90
CA THR A 81 -30.92 -0.86 9.61
C THR A 81 -31.12 0.54 9.04
N LYS A 82 -30.07 1.38 9.12
CA LYS A 82 -30.13 2.80 8.77
C LYS A 82 -28.93 3.23 7.96
N GLU A 83 -29.21 4.08 6.97
CA GLU A 83 -28.19 4.89 6.32
C GLU A 83 -27.86 6.08 7.22
N VAL A 84 -26.58 6.29 7.48
CA VAL A 84 -26.07 7.35 8.35
C VAL A 84 -24.99 8.13 7.62
N VAL A 85 -24.94 9.43 7.89
CA VAL A 85 -23.94 10.35 7.31
C VAL A 85 -23.01 10.83 8.40
N VAL A 86 -21.72 10.84 8.14
CA VAL A 86 -20.75 11.48 9.03
C VAL A 86 -20.89 12.99 8.91
N ARG A 87 -21.26 13.62 10.02
CA ARG A 87 -21.47 15.07 10.10
C ARG A 87 -20.14 15.83 10.11
N PRO A 88 -20.13 17.15 9.85
CA PRO A 88 -18.93 17.98 9.92
C PRO A 88 -18.24 18.03 11.28
N ASP A 89 -18.92 17.60 12.37
CA ASP A 89 -18.31 17.42 13.69
C ASP A 89 -17.59 16.07 13.85
N GLY A 90 -17.51 15.29 12.77
CA GLY A 90 -16.86 13.98 12.74
C GLY A 90 -17.69 12.85 13.36
N MET A 91 -18.94 13.12 13.76
CA MET A 91 -19.82 12.14 14.42
C MET A 91 -20.97 11.73 13.51
N PHE A 92 -21.61 10.60 13.82
CA PHE A 92 -22.91 10.24 13.30
C PHE A 92 -23.83 9.82 14.44
N SER A 93 -25.13 10.02 14.25
CA SER A 93 -26.14 9.62 15.24
C SER A 93 -26.74 8.27 14.86
N PHE A 94 -26.87 7.38 15.84
CA PHE A 94 -27.50 6.08 15.65
C PHE A 94 -28.55 5.81 16.74
N PRO A 95 -29.70 5.16 16.41
CA PRO A 95 -30.72 4.86 17.38
C PRO A 95 -30.18 4.13 18.61
N LEU A 96 -30.79 4.37 19.78
CA LEU A 96 -30.47 3.81 21.10
C LEU A 96 -29.13 4.29 21.69
N VAL A 97 -28.08 4.49 20.87
CA VAL A 97 -26.72 4.76 21.37
C VAL A 97 -26.28 6.22 21.21
N GLY A 98 -27.07 7.02 20.46
CA GLY A 98 -26.77 8.44 20.25
C GLY A 98 -25.58 8.68 19.31
N ASP A 99 -24.78 9.69 19.63
CA ASP A 99 -23.65 10.13 18.80
C ASP A 99 -22.41 9.25 18.97
N ILE A 100 -21.79 8.93 17.84
CA ILE A 100 -20.62 8.06 17.74
C ILE A 100 -19.58 8.76 16.87
N GLN A 101 -18.32 8.82 17.36
CA GLN A 101 -17.20 9.33 16.60
C GLN A 101 -16.91 8.40 15.43
N ALA A 102 -16.82 8.97 14.23
CA ALA A 102 -16.50 8.26 12.99
C ALA A 102 -15.22 8.81 12.30
N GLU A 103 -15.02 10.12 12.35
CA GLU A 103 -13.89 10.75 11.66
C GLU A 103 -12.54 10.18 12.13
N ASP A 104 -11.64 9.96 11.16
CA ASP A 104 -10.33 9.35 11.30
C ASP A 104 -10.32 7.92 11.88
N ARG A 105 -11.49 7.27 11.98
CA ARG A 105 -11.62 5.87 12.37
C ARG A 105 -11.87 4.97 11.17
N THR A 106 -11.42 3.74 11.28
CA THR A 106 -11.75 2.69 10.30
C THR A 106 -13.17 2.20 10.50
N ILE A 107 -13.74 1.59 9.45
CA ILE A 107 -15.08 0.97 9.51
C ILE A 107 -15.14 -0.06 10.65
N GLU A 108 -14.08 -0.83 10.83
CA GLU A 108 -14.00 -1.88 11.85
C GLU A 108 -13.98 -1.30 13.28
N GLU A 109 -13.24 -0.22 13.51
CA GLU A 109 -13.23 0.48 14.80
C GLU A 109 -14.62 1.02 15.15
N VAL A 110 -15.33 1.58 14.16
CA VAL A 110 -16.71 2.08 14.35
C VAL A 110 -17.67 0.92 14.61
N ARG A 111 -17.55 -0.19 13.86
CA ARG A 111 -18.37 -1.38 14.05
C ARG A 111 -18.24 -1.95 15.47
N ILE A 112 -17.00 -2.07 15.95
CA ILE A 112 -16.73 -2.60 17.31
C ILE A 112 -17.30 -1.69 18.38
N ASP A 113 -17.13 -0.37 18.27
CA ASP A 113 -17.65 0.60 19.24
C ASP A 113 -19.18 0.58 19.26
N LEU A 114 -19.81 0.56 18.09
CA LEU A 114 -21.26 0.49 17.96
C LEU A 114 -21.83 -0.81 18.56
N ALA A 115 -21.24 -1.96 18.24
CA ALA A 115 -21.62 -3.24 18.81
C ALA A 115 -21.53 -3.20 20.34
N LYS A 116 -20.41 -2.70 20.89
CA LYS A 116 -20.21 -2.56 22.34
C LYS A 116 -21.27 -1.68 23.01
N ARG A 117 -21.66 -0.56 22.39
CA ARG A 117 -22.68 0.32 22.96
C ARG A 117 -24.09 -0.30 22.90
N LEU A 118 -24.38 -1.04 21.82
CA LEU A 118 -25.67 -1.71 21.65
C LEU A 118 -25.89 -2.87 22.62
N THR A 119 -24.84 -3.48 23.21
CA THR A 119 -25.00 -4.55 24.22
C THR A 119 -25.83 -4.15 25.43
N LYS A 120 -25.97 -2.85 25.71
CA LYS A 120 -26.84 -2.34 26.77
C LYS A 120 -28.34 -2.52 26.49
N TYR A 121 -28.70 -2.68 25.21
CA TYR A 121 -30.08 -2.70 24.74
C TYR A 121 -30.45 -4.04 24.09
N ILE A 122 -29.45 -4.68 23.43
CA ILE A 122 -29.65 -5.91 22.66
C ILE A 122 -28.58 -6.93 23.10
N PRO A 123 -28.97 -8.12 23.52
CA PRO A 123 -28.01 -9.19 23.85
C PRO A 123 -27.31 -9.67 22.59
N ASN A 124 -25.97 -9.70 22.62
CA ASN A 124 -25.11 -10.19 21.53
C ASN A 124 -25.45 -9.57 20.15
N PRO A 125 -25.40 -8.23 19.98
CA PRO A 125 -25.75 -7.60 18.72
C PRO A 125 -24.71 -7.92 17.65
N ILE A 126 -25.17 -8.41 16.49
CA ILE A 126 -24.33 -8.61 15.31
C ILE A 126 -24.52 -7.38 14.43
N VAL A 127 -23.48 -6.55 14.36
CA VAL A 127 -23.50 -5.28 13.65
C VAL A 127 -22.65 -5.40 12.37
N SER A 128 -23.17 -4.91 11.26
CA SER A 128 -22.45 -4.71 10.02
C SER A 128 -22.44 -3.22 9.66
N VAL A 129 -21.31 -2.72 9.20
CA VAL A 129 -21.14 -1.35 8.71
C VAL A 129 -20.53 -1.41 7.32
N ALA A 130 -21.19 -0.81 6.33
CA ALA A 130 -20.71 -0.72 4.96
C ALA A 130 -20.68 0.74 4.52
N VAL A 131 -19.61 1.17 3.84
CA VAL A 131 -19.56 2.50 3.23
C VAL A 131 -20.31 2.46 1.90
N MET A 132 -21.32 3.30 1.77
CA MET A 132 -22.15 3.42 0.56
C MET A 132 -21.63 4.51 -0.37
N LYS A 133 -21.14 5.63 0.19
CA LYS A 133 -20.57 6.74 -0.57
C LYS A 133 -19.36 7.29 0.16
N VAL A 134 -18.24 7.41 -0.56
CA VAL A 134 -17.02 8.06 -0.10
C VAL A 134 -17.02 9.48 -0.65
N LEU A 135 -17.36 10.47 0.16
CA LEU A 135 -17.43 11.87 -0.25
C LEU A 135 -16.35 12.74 0.41
N SER A 136 -15.71 12.21 1.43
CA SER A 136 -14.65 12.91 2.18
C SER A 136 -13.29 12.86 1.48
N ASN A 137 -13.03 11.84 0.64
CA ASN A 137 -11.72 11.58 0.08
C ASN A 137 -11.47 12.39 -1.19
N LYS A 138 -11.23 13.70 -1.03
CA LYS A 138 -11.02 14.65 -2.12
C LYS A 138 -9.80 15.53 -1.89
N VAL A 139 -9.22 16.00 -2.99
CA VAL A 139 -8.14 16.99 -3.04
C VAL A 139 -8.54 18.16 -3.91
N TYR A 140 -7.83 19.25 -3.75
CA TYR A 140 -8.05 20.47 -4.51
C TYR A 140 -6.85 20.75 -5.40
N VAL A 141 -7.09 21.02 -6.69
CA VAL A 141 -6.04 21.46 -7.63
C VAL A 141 -6.38 22.88 -8.06
N VAL A 142 -5.48 23.79 -7.76
CA VAL A 142 -5.69 25.24 -7.99
C VAL A 142 -4.54 25.88 -8.75
N GLY A 143 -4.82 26.96 -9.44
CA GLY A 143 -3.83 27.74 -10.20
C GLY A 143 -3.82 27.40 -11.68
N ARG A 144 -2.61 27.38 -12.29
CA ARG A 144 -2.45 27.29 -13.74
C ARG A 144 -2.48 25.87 -14.27
N VAL A 145 -3.60 25.19 -14.03
CA VAL A 145 -3.98 23.91 -14.64
C VAL A 145 -5.16 24.11 -15.59
N ASN A 146 -5.38 23.19 -16.51
CA ASN A 146 -6.45 23.34 -17.50
C ASN A 146 -7.85 23.27 -16.87
N LYS A 147 -8.03 22.52 -15.78
CA LYS A 147 -9.29 22.37 -15.07
C LYS A 147 -9.03 22.45 -13.55
N PRO A 148 -8.94 23.66 -12.98
CA PRO A 148 -8.86 23.80 -11.52
C PRO A 148 -10.18 23.37 -10.87
N GLY A 149 -10.10 22.75 -9.68
CA GLY A 149 -11.30 22.29 -8.98
C GLY A 149 -11.01 21.27 -7.88
N GLU A 150 -12.08 20.65 -7.37
CA GLU A 150 -12.00 19.51 -6.45
C GLU A 150 -12.06 18.20 -7.22
N TYR A 151 -11.29 17.23 -6.75
CA TYR A 151 -11.19 15.90 -7.35
C TYR A 151 -11.31 14.82 -6.29
N MET A 152 -12.21 13.88 -6.51
CA MET A 152 -12.27 12.66 -5.71
C MET A 152 -11.03 11.83 -5.99
N ILE A 153 -10.36 11.37 -4.93
CA ILE A 153 -9.16 10.57 -5.04
C ILE A 153 -9.37 9.14 -4.55
N GLY A 154 -8.69 8.21 -5.21
CA GLY A 154 -8.55 6.84 -4.73
C GLY A 154 -7.45 6.75 -3.68
N HIS A 155 -7.24 5.52 -3.18
CA HIS A 155 -6.27 5.25 -2.13
C HIS A 155 -4.82 5.60 -2.53
N TYR A 156 -4.45 5.41 -3.78
CA TYR A 156 -3.08 5.57 -4.28
C TYR A 156 -2.94 6.74 -5.27
N THR A 157 -3.68 7.82 -5.06
CA THR A 157 -3.57 8.98 -5.93
C THR A 157 -2.36 9.82 -5.55
N ASP A 158 -1.44 10.00 -6.47
CA ASP A 158 -0.25 10.84 -6.32
C ASP A 158 -0.42 12.23 -6.98
N VAL A 159 0.60 13.08 -6.87
CA VAL A 159 0.57 14.46 -7.41
C VAL A 159 0.42 14.46 -8.92
N LEU A 160 1.16 13.58 -9.65
CA LEU A 160 1.07 13.50 -11.11
C LEU A 160 -0.33 13.07 -11.57
N GLN A 161 -0.93 12.12 -10.87
CA GLN A 161 -2.30 11.67 -11.16
C GLN A 161 -3.31 12.80 -10.92
N ALA A 162 -3.18 13.56 -9.83
CA ALA A 162 -4.06 14.70 -9.57
C ALA A 162 -3.90 15.79 -10.63
N LEU A 163 -2.69 16.09 -11.06
CA LEU A 163 -2.44 17.03 -12.17
C LEU A 163 -3.04 16.50 -13.49
N SER A 164 -2.97 15.20 -13.72
CA SER A 164 -3.60 14.56 -14.89
C SER A 164 -5.12 14.69 -14.86
N LEU A 165 -5.76 14.47 -13.69
CA LEU A 165 -7.20 14.70 -13.50
C LEU A 165 -7.60 16.15 -13.78
N ALA A 166 -6.74 17.10 -13.39
CA ALA A 166 -6.90 18.53 -13.70
C ALA A 166 -6.62 18.90 -15.16
N GLY A 167 -6.39 17.92 -16.03
CA GLY A 167 -6.13 18.11 -17.45
C GLY A 167 -4.72 18.61 -17.78
N GLY A 168 -3.79 18.49 -16.83
CA GLY A 168 -2.39 18.92 -16.97
C GLY A 168 -2.16 20.40 -16.73
N LEU A 169 -0.90 20.79 -16.84
CA LEU A 169 -0.44 22.18 -16.67
C LEU A 169 -0.78 23.03 -17.89
N THR A 170 -1.06 24.30 -17.68
CA THR A 170 -1.16 25.27 -18.78
C THR A 170 0.24 25.65 -19.29
N PRO A 171 0.38 26.23 -20.51
CA PRO A 171 1.67 26.67 -21.03
C PRO A 171 2.36 27.76 -20.18
N PHE A 172 1.62 28.42 -19.31
CA PHE A 172 2.11 29.50 -18.45
C PHE A 172 2.34 29.09 -17.01
N ALA A 173 2.22 27.79 -16.71
CA ALA A 173 2.40 27.25 -15.36
C ALA A 173 3.87 27.28 -14.96
N GLY A 174 4.13 27.63 -13.71
CA GLY A 174 5.44 27.49 -13.07
C GLY A 174 5.71 26.02 -12.74
N GLU A 175 6.09 25.20 -13.74
CA GLU A 175 6.18 23.73 -13.62
C GLU A 175 7.13 23.24 -12.51
N ASN A 176 8.07 24.08 -12.06
CA ASN A 176 9.05 23.73 -11.03
C ASN A 176 8.76 24.38 -9.66
N ASP A 177 7.67 25.12 -9.55
CA ASP A 177 7.29 25.85 -8.34
C ASP A 177 5.96 25.35 -7.74
N ILE A 178 5.52 24.18 -8.18
CA ILE A 178 4.30 23.53 -7.67
C ILE A 178 4.48 23.15 -6.20
N LYS A 179 3.41 23.28 -5.43
CA LYS A 179 3.42 22.97 -3.99
C LYS A 179 2.19 22.15 -3.63
N VAL A 180 2.41 21.11 -2.84
CA VAL A 180 1.32 20.41 -2.16
C VAL A 180 1.23 20.95 -0.75
N ILE A 181 0.08 21.46 -0.38
CA ILE A 181 -0.21 22.01 0.94
C ILE A 181 -1.10 21.03 1.67
N ARG A 182 -0.60 20.45 2.74
CA ARG A 182 -1.31 19.51 3.63
C ARG A 182 -1.60 20.15 4.96
N ARG A 183 -2.84 20.03 5.41
CA ARG A 183 -3.25 20.45 6.75
C ARG A 183 -3.56 19.22 7.57
N SER A 184 -2.88 19.07 8.70
CA SER A 184 -3.13 17.96 9.63
C SER A 184 -3.06 18.48 11.06
N LYS A 185 -4.09 18.23 11.85
CA LYS A 185 -4.15 18.57 13.28
C LYS A 185 -3.77 20.03 13.60
N GLY A 186 -4.24 20.98 12.77
CA GLY A 186 -3.95 22.42 12.94
C GLY A 186 -2.56 22.86 12.45
N GLN A 187 -1.72 21.95 11.99
CA GLN A 187 -0.43 22.27 11.37
C GLN A 187 -0.55 22.25 9.85
N GLN A 188 0.18 23.13 9.20
CA GLN A 188 0.27 23.20 7.75
C GLN A 188 1.67 22.79 7.31
N GLN A 189 1.77 21.81 6.41
CA GLN A 189 3.02 21.38 5.78
C GLN A 189 2.96 21.70 4.29
N THR A 190 4.10 22.05 3.72
CA THR A 190 4.22 22.32 2.29
C THR A 190 5.30 21.43 1.69
N PHE A 191 4.94 20.67 0.66
CA PHE A 191 5.83 19.80 -0.08
C PHE A 191 6.09 20.43 -1.45
N PRO A 192 7.35 20.74 -1.79
CA PRO A 192 7.68 21.23 -3.12
C PRO A 192 7.56 20.11 -4.15
N PHE A 193 7.14 20.46 -5.36
CA PHE A 193 7.01 19.52 -6.46
C PHE A 193 7.49 20.17 -7.75
N ARG A 194 8.52 19.59 -8.36
CA ARG A 194 9.20 20.09 -9.56
C ARG A 194 8.89 19.17 -10.74
N TYR A 195 7.84 19.48 -11.47
CA TYR A 195 7.35 18.68 -12.59
C TYR A 195 8.42 18.47 -13.67
N GLY A 196 9.22 19.51 -13.96
CA GLY A 196 10.29 19.43 -14.96
C GLY A 196 11.38 18.42 -14.62
N ASP A 197 11.65 18.17 -13.33
CA ASP A 197 12.63 17.17 -12.88
C ASP A 197 12.05 15.77 -13.06
N LEU A 198 10.78 15.54 -12.66
CA LEU A 198 10.12 14.25 -12.85
C LEU A 198 10.01 13.86 -14.32
N ARG A 199 9.75 14.82 -15.21
CA ARG A 199 9.72 14.59 -16.66
C ARG A 199 11.07 14.08 -17.20
N LYS A 200 12.16 14.37 -16.53
CA LYS A 200 13.52 13.86 -16.83
C LYS A 200 13.85 12.58 -16.10
N GLY A 201 12.92 12.03 -15.31
CA GLY A 201 13.13 10.84 -14.48
C GLY A 201 13.92 11.11 -13.20
N GLN A 202 14.00 12.38 -12.76
CA GLN A 202 14.72 12.80 -11.56
C GLN A 202 13.74 13.20 -10.47
N GLY A 203 14.13 13.06 -9.19
CA GLY A 203 13.33 13.53 -8.06
C GLY A 203 11.98 12.80 -7.90
N LEU A 204 11.91 11.50 -8.20
CA LEU A 204 10.67 10.73 -8.14
C LEU A 204 10.06 10.67 -6.74
N GLU A 205 10.87 10.85 -5.71
CA GLU A 205 10.46 10.93 -4.31
C GLU A 205 9.53 12.11 -4.00
N GLN A 206 9.52 13.15 -4.86
CA GLN A 206 8.61 14.29 -4.74
C GLN A 206 7.17 13.93 -5.11
N ASN A 207 6.97 12.83 -5.86
CA ASN A 207 5.65 12.38 -6.28
C ASN A 207 4.96 11.64 -5.13
N ILE A 208 4.64 12.37 -4.08
CA ILE A 208 4.03 11.83 -2.86
C ILE A 208 2.57 11.43 -3.11
N LEU A 209 2.10 10.48 -2.31
CA LEU A 209 0.68 10.16 -2.24
C LEU A 209 -0.08 11.30 -1.58
N LEU A 210 -1.16 11.72 -2.22
CA LEU A 210 -2.04 12.76 -1.71
C LEU A 210 -2.95 12.19 -0.62
N GLN A 211 -3.27 13.02 0.33
CA GLN A 211 -4.20 12.73 1.41
C GLN A 211 -5.45 13.62 1.27
N ARG A 212 -6.54 13.18 1.89
CA ARG A 212 -7.77 13.95 1.99
C ARG A 212 -7.48 15.39 2.44
N GLY A 213 -8.03 16.35 1.68
CA GLY A 213 -7.89 17.77 1.97
C GLY A 213 -6.59 18.42 1.47
N ASP A 214 -5.71 17.67 0.81
CA ASP A 214 -4.50 18.25 0.21
C ASP A 214 -4.87 19.27 -0.89
N VAL A 215 -4.09 20.33 -0.99
CA VAL A 215 -4.21 21.35 -2.02
C VAL A 215 -2.96 21.33 -2.89
N VAL A 216 -3.10 20.99 -4.17
CA VAL A 216 -2.04 21.09 -5.17
C VAL A 216 -2.11 22.47 -5.80
N MET A 217 -1.14 23.35 -5.50
CA MET A 217 -1.07 24.71 -5.99
C MET A 217 -0.07 24.81 -7.14
N VAL A 218 -0.53 25.27 -8.30
CA VAL A 218 0.27 25.47 -9.50
C VAL A 218 0.34 26.98 -9.81
N PRO A 219 1.47 27.63 -9.59
CA PRO A 219 1.64 29.07 -9.85
C PRO A 219 1.73 29.42 -11.34
#